data_2b7bab365a284d4f8ea680ad32687285
#
_entry.id   2b7bab365a284d4f8ea680ad32687285
#
_cell.length_a   1.000
_cell.length_b   1.000
_cell.length_c   1.000
_cell.angle_alpha   90.00
_cell.angle_beta   90.00
_cell.angle_gamma   90.00
#
_symmetry.space_group_name_H-M   'P 1'
#
loop_
_entity.id
_entity.type
_entity.pdbx_description
1 polymer ?
#
loop_
_entity_poly.entity_id
_entity_poly.type
_entity_poly.pdbx_seq_one_letter_code
_entity_poly.pdbx_strand_id
1 'polypeptide(L)'
;MPRVDANSGFDLAMKIMTFLMIAFGVFTHGNLFGGIPTVALLLIAVGLFGIPHGAFDYAVAKKEGLISTRRSAVLFLGAYLCLAAGSFFLWMVLPVVGLTLFLTLSVWHFSHDWQARGGLFRSAMALLVVFGPLVFWPQLVLGYFDVLLFGQLPTVSPDALKIFGGLLAALCILACGIKLLKRQWHDLLEGVLLLAGVVLYEPLIFFVIYFCGLHSVRSLAQLRVRLGGAGISFLLQGLLPSVLTYGLGMGAYFLLPAVDSDTGALRVIFIGLFALTVPHLLLDTWIDVLRASSGRKCSDDMVATISV
;
A
#
# COMPACT_ATOMS: atom_id res chain seq x y z
N MET A 1 23.30 5.87 18.21
CA MET A 1 21.92 6.29 17.91
C MET A 1 20.98 5.38 18.68
N PRO A 2 20.02 5.90 19.46
CA PRO A 2 19.10 5.04 20.15
C PRO A 2 18.29 4.25 19.13
N ARG A 3 18.30 2.94 19.21
CA ARG A 3 17.34 2.06 18.53
C ARG A 3 15.97 2.45 19.06
N VAL A 4 15.26 3.31 18.36
CA VAL A 4 13.81 3.46 18.58
C VAL A 4 13.25 2.11 18.19
N ASP A 5 12.61 1.46 19.14
CA ASP A 5 12.09 0.11 18.98
C ASP A 5 11.19 0.05 17.73
N ALA A 6 11.67 -0.61 16.70
CA ALA A 6 10.87 -0.97 15.52
C ALA A 6 9.59 -1.73 15.95
N ASN A 7 9.59 -2.29 17.16
CA ASN A 7 8.45 -2.92 17.80
C ASN A 7 7.32 -1.95 18.15
N SER A 8 7.59 -0.68 18.49
CA SER A 8 6.51 0.23 18.94
C SER A 8 5.55 0.64 17.82
N GLY A 9 6.07 0.87 16.62
CA GLY A 9 5.23 1.17 15.45
C GLY A 9 4.48 -0.06 14.94
N PHE A 10 5.09 -1.23 15.05
CA PHE A 10 4.48 -2.50 14.74
C PHE A 10 3.32 -2.83 15.69
N ASP A 11 3.54 -2.72 16.99
CA ASP A 11 2.51 -2.96 18.02
C ASP A 11 1.32 -1.99 17.85
N LEU A 12 1.57 -0.73 17.51
CA LEU A 12 0.52 0.24 17.27
C LEU A 12 -0.31 -0.14 16.04
N ALA A 13 0.32 -0.49 14.93
CA ALA A 13 -0.37 -0.88 13.70
C ALA A 13 -1.21 -2.15 13.89
N MET A 14 -0.69 -3.14 14.62
CA MET A 14 -1.43 -4.36 14.98
C MET A 14 -2.64 -4.06 15.86
N LYS A 15 -2.50 -3.19 16.86
CA LYS A 15 -3.60 -2.76 17.73
C LYS A 15 -4.68 -2.03 16.93
N ILE A 16 -4.29 -1.13 16.02
CA ILE A 16 -5.23 -0.41 15.16
C ILE A 16 -5.94 -1.37 14.20
N MET A 17 -5.22 -2.28 13.56
CA MET A 17 -5.83 -3.30 12.71
C MET A 17 -6.83 -4.16 13.48
N THR A 18 -6.45 -4.66 14.65
CA THR A 18 -7.34 -5.47 15.51
C THR A 18 -8.57 -4.66 15.95
N PHE A 19 -8.36 -3.40 16.37
CA PHE A 19 -9.47 -2.51 16.72
C PHE A 19 -10.42 -2.29 15.54
N LEU A 20 -9.90 -2.02 14.35
CA LEU A 20 -10.73 -1.85 13.14
C LEU A 20 -11.48 -3.13 12.79
N MET A 21 -10.84 -4.30 12.90
CA MET A 21 -11.53 -5.58 12.68
C MET A 21 -12.69 -5.78 13.66
N ILE A 22 -12.47 -5.51 14.96
CA ILE A 22 -13.54 -5.62 15.97
C ILE A 22 -14.63 -4.58 15.71
N ALA A 23 -14.26 -3.32 15.49
CA ALA A 23 -15.19 -2.24 15.23
C ALA A 23 -16.05 -2.53 14.00
N PHE A 24 -15.46 -2.93 12.88
CA PHE A 24 -16.19 -3.31 11.67
C PHE A 24 -17.01 -4.59 11.87
N GLY A 25 -16.53 -5.55 12.63
CA GLY A 25 -17.30 -6.75 12.98
C GLY A 25 -18.57 -6.43 13.76
N VAL A 26 -18.47 -5.61 14.80
CA VAL A 26 -19.64 -5.12 15.57
C VAL A 26 -20.56 -4.27 14.68
N PHE A 27 -19.99 -3.50 13.80
CA PHE A 27 -20.66 -2.59 12.91
C PHE A 27 -21.50 -3.31 11.84
N THR A 28 -20.93 -4.30 11.17
CA THR A 28 -21.59 -5.07 10.12
C THR A 28 -22.65 -6.01 10.67
N HIS A 29 -22.46 -6.58 11.87
CA HIS A 29 -23.41 -7.47 12.52
C HIS A 29 -24.47 -6.70 13.35
N GLY A 30 -24.17 -5.49 13.80
CA GLY A 30 -25.05 -4.70 14.65
C GLY A 30 -26.02 -3.75 13.92
N ASN A 31 -26.00 -3.67 12.58
CA ASN A 31 -26.75 -2.69 11.78
C ASN A 31 -26.59 -1.23 12.27
N LEU A 32 -25.53 -0.91 13.01
CA LEU A 32 -25.32 0.38 13.68
C LEU A 32 -25.09 1.55 12.71
N PHE A 33 -24.77 1.26 11.47
CA PHE A 33 -24.60 2.26 10.40
C PHE A 33 -25.43 1.90 9.15
N GLY A 34 -26.66 1.59 9.35
CA GLY A 34 -27.59 1.43 8.23
C GLY A 34 -27.56 2.68 7.36
N GLY A 35 -26.60 2.76 6.42
CA GLY A 35 -26.63 3.79 5.43
C GLY A 35 -25.35 4.51 5.03
N ILE A 36 -24.17 4.27 5.65
CA ILE A 36 -22.95 4.79 5.04
C ILE A 36 -22.52 3.83 3.92
N PRO A 37 -22.55 4.24 2.64
CA PRO A 37 -22.09 3.40 1.54
C PRO A 37 -20.63 3.01 1.77
N THR A 38 -20.27 1.74 1.52
CA THR A 38 -18.88 1.22 1.67
C THR A 38 -17.87 2.08 0.90
N VAL A 39 -18.29 2.64 -0.23
CA VAL A 39 -17.46 3.53 -1.05
C VAL A 39 -17.19 4.87 -0.35
N ALA A 40 -18.16 5.44 0.38
CA ALA A 40 -17.93 6.67 1.15
C ALA A 40 -16.94 6.43 2.30
N LEU A 41 -17.07 5.28 2.98
CA LEU A 41 -16.10 4.88 4.00
C LEU A 41 -14.68 4.73 3.41
N LEU A 42 -14.56 4.11 2.24
CA LEU A 42 -13.32 3.96 1.51
C LEU A 42 -12.69 5.33 1.17
N LEU A 43 -13.49 6.27 0.65
CA LEU A 43 -13.04 7.64 0.35
C LEU A 43 -12.49 8.34 1.58
N ILE A 44 -13.21 8.28 2.70
CA ILE A 44 -12.79 8.90 3.96
C ILE A 44 -11.50 8.25 4.48
N ALA A 45 -11.45 6.92 4.52
CA ALA A 45 -10.31 6.19 5.06
C ALA A 45 -9.05 6.39 4.21
N VAL A 46 -9.15 6.27 2.88
CA VAL A 46 -8.03 6.51 1.96
C VAL A 46 -7.60 7.97 2.01
N GLY A 47 -8.54 8.91 2.08
CA GLY A 47 -8.24 10.32 2.22
C GLY A 47 -7.47 10.63 3.51
N LEU A 48 -7.91 10.13 4.65
CA LEU A 48 -7.31 10.45 5.95
C LEU A 48 -6.01 9.68 6.24
N PHE A 49 -5.88 8.44 5.79
CA PHE A 49 -4.78 7.55 6.15
C PHE A 49 -3.96 7.08 4.94
N GLY A 50 -4.61 6.80 3.81
CA GLY A 50 -3.97 6.27 2.62
C GLY A 50 -3.10 7.32 1.90
N ILE A 51 -3.67 8.46 1.54
CA ILE A 51 -2.95 9.51 0.79
C ILE A 51 -1.81 10.13 1.61
N PRO A 52 -1.98 10.44 2.92
CA PRO A 52 -0.93 11.09 3.68
C PRO A 52 0.38 10.32 3.78
N HIS A 53 0.39 8.96 3.75
CA HIS A 53 1.66 8.25 3.87
C HIS A 53 2.57 8.46 2.64
N GLY A 54 2.02 8.55 1.42
CA GLY A 54 2.78 8.87 0.20
C GLY A 54 3.09 10.37 0.03
N ALA A 55 2.42 11.24 0.78
CA ALA A 55 2.62 12.68 0.67
C ALA A 55 3.98 13.17 1.22
N PHE A 56 4.73 12.30 1.92
CA PHE A 56 6.06 12.62 2.45
C PHE A 56 7.21 12.41 1.47
N ASP A 57 6.97 11.94 0.25
CA ASP A 57 8.01 11.63 -0.74
C ASP A 57 8.93 12.81 -1.01
N TYR A 58 8.38 14.02 -1.11
CA TYR A 58 9.19 15.24 -1.25
C TYR A 58 10.10 15.48 -0.04
N ALA A 59 9.59 15.29 1.18
CA ALA A 59 10.36 15.46 2.41
C ALA A 59 11.47 14.40 2.53
N VAL A 60 11.15 13.16 2.13
CA VAL A 60 12.11 12.06 2.06
C VAL A 60 13.21 12.35 1.05
N ALA A 61 12.86 12.72 -0.19
CA ALA A 61 13.83 13.06 -1.23
C ALA A 61 14.75 14.21 -0.81
N LYS A 62 14.21 15.22 -0.13
CA LYS A 62 14.99 16.34 0.43
C LYS A 62 15.96 15.87 1.51
N LYS A 63 15.53 15.02 2.43
CA LYS A 63 16.37 14.48 3.50
C LYS A 63 17.48 13.59 2.99
N GLU A 64 17.23 12.80 1.95
CA GLU A 64 18.22 11.94 1.30
C GLU A 64 19.16 12.69 0.35
N GLY A 65 19.04 14.03 0.27
CA GLY A 65 19.93 14.88 -0.53
C GLY A 65 19.63 14.94 -2.03
N LEU A 66 18.53 14.31 -2.50
CA LEU A 66 18.08 14.39 -3.89
C LEU A 66 17.59 15.79 -4.26
N ILE A 67 17.11 16.54 -3.26
CA ILE A 67 16.63 17.92 -3.40
C ILE A 67 17.49 18.85 -2.55
N SER A 68 18.44 19.53 -3.18
CA SER A 68 19.36 20.48 -2.54
C SER A 68 19.19 21.92 -3.00
N THR A 69 18.60 22.14 -4.18
CA THR A 69 18.40 23.45 -4.82
C THR A 69 16.96 23.61 -5.31
N ARG A 70 16.54 24.85 -5.63
CA ARG A 70 15.25 25.09 -6.28
C ARG A 70 15.13 24.35 -7.62
N ARG A 71 16.22 24.26 -8.38
CA ARG A 71 16.24 23.54 -9.66
C ARG A 71 16.00 22.05 -9.45
N SER A 72 16.70 21.41 -8.51
CA SER A 72 16.47 19.99 -8.21
C SER A 72 15.06 19.72 -7.68
N ALA A 73 14.46 20.65 -6.91
CA ALA A 73 13.07 20.54 -6.47
C ALA A 73 12.08 20.55 -7.65
N VAL A 74 12.25 21.49 -8.59
CA VAL A 74 11.40 21.59 -9.79
C VAL A 74 11.55 20.34 -10.66
N LEU A 75 12.78 19.86 -10.88
CA LEU A 75 13.03 18.64 -11.64
C LEU A 75 12.43 17.40 -10.99
N PHE A 76 12.56 17.26 -9.67
CA PHE A 76 11.95 16.17 -8.92
C PHE A 76 10.43 16.17 -9.03
N LEU A 77 9.80 17.31 -8.76
CA LEU A 77 8.34 17.45 -8.86
C LEU A 77 7.84 17.24 -10.29
N GLY A 78 8.55 17.78 -11.29
CA GLY A 78 8.24 17.57 -12.70
C GLY A 78 8.30 16.09 -13.09
N ALA A 79 9.38 15.40 -12.73
CA ALA A 79 9.53 13.95 -12.98
C ALA A 79 8.44 13.13 -12.26
N TYR A 80 8.16 13.46 -10.98
CA TYR A 80 7.13 12.79 -10.19
C TYR A 80 5.74 12.94 -10.84
N LEU A 81 5.37 14.15 -11.23
CA LEU A 81 4.10 14.44 -11.89
C LEU A 81 4.02 13.83 -13.28
N CYS A 82 5.10 13.83 -14.06
CA CYS A 82 5.13 13.16 -15.36
C CYS A 82 4.94 11.64 -15.24
N LEU A 83 5.56 11.00 -14.24
CA LEU A 83 5.37 9.58 -13.97
C LEU A 83 3.93 9.29 -13.51
N ALA A 84 3.38 10.09 -12.61
CA ALA A 84 2.00 9.95 -12.16
C ALA A 84 1.00 10.13 -13.32
N ALA A 85 1.17 11.18 -14.13
CA ALA A 85 0.34 11.42 -15.29
C ALA A 85 0.49 10.30 -16.34
N GLY A 86 1.72 9.86 -16.63
CA GLY A 86 1.98 8.74 -17.55
C GLY A 86 1.31 7.44 -17.09
N SER A 87 1.35 7.14 -15.80
CA SER A 87 0.67 5.98 -15.22
C SER A 87 -0.86 6.10 -15.32
N PHE A 88 -1.40 7.28 -15.04
CA PHE A 88 -2.82 7.56 -15.22
C PHE A 88 -3.25 7.36 -16.67
N PHE A 89 -2.54 7.96 -17.63
CA PHE A 89 -2.84 7.80 -19.06
C PHE A 89 -2.64 6.38 -19.56
N LEU A 90 -1.64 5.65 -19.06
CA LEU A 90 -1.46 4.22 -19.34
C LEU A 90 -2.72 3.42 -18.98
N TRP A 91 -3.28 3.68 -17.79
CA TRP A 91 -4.52 3.02 -17.38
C TRP A 91 -5.69 3.39 -18.29
N MET A 92 -5.82 4.67 -18.69
CA MET A 92 -6.90 5.13 -19.56
C MET A 92 -6.84 4.50 -20.97
N VAL A 93 -5.65 4.27 -21.50
CA VAL A 93 -5.45 3.71 -22.85
C VAL A 93 -5.43 2.17 -22.82
N LEU A 94 -4.84 1.58 -21.80
CA LEU A 94 -4.64 0.14 -21.66
C LEU A 94 -5.08 -0.32 -20.25
N PRO A 95 -6.40 -0.31 -19.94
CA PRO A 95 -6.88 -0.52 -18.59
C PRO A 95 -6.49 -1.89 -18.01
N VAL A 96 -6.48 -2.95 -18.81
CA VAL A 96 -6.05 -4.29 -18.37
C VAL A 96 -4.57 -4.30 -17.97
N VAL A 97 -3.71 -3.61 -18.73
CA VAL A 97 -2.29 -3.46 -18.39
C VAL A 97 -2.13 -2.64 -17.12
N GLY A 98 -2.88 -1.53 -16.99
CA GLY A 98 -2.89 -0.68 -15.80
C GLY A 98 -3.25 -1.46 -14.54
N LEU A 99 -4.35 -2.20 -14.56
CA LEU A 99 -4.78 -3.03 -13.43
C LEU A 99 -3.75 -4.13 -13.11
N THR A 100 -3.22 -4.82 -14.11
CA THR A 100 -2.21 -5.88 -13.92
C THR A 100 -0.94 -5.33 -13.27
N LEU A 101 -0.45 -4.19 -13.75
CA LEU A 101 0.71 -3.52 -13.16
C LEU A 101 0.41 -3.04 -11.75
N PHE A 102 -0.78 -2.47 -11.50
CA PHE A 102 -1.18 -2.05 -10.16
C PHE A 102 -1.16 -3.19 -9.16
N LEU A 103 -1.77 -4.34 -9.49
CA LEU A 103 -1.79 -5.51 -8.62
C LEU A 103 -0.37 -6.06 -8.39
N THR A 104 0.45 -6.14 -9.44
CA THR A 104 1.84 -6.62 -9.35
C THR A 104 2.70 -5.71 -8.47
N LEU A 105 2.63 -4.39 -8.72
CA LEU A 105 3.34 -3.39 -7.92
C LEU A 105 2.84 -3.38 -6.46
N SER A 106 1.53 -3.60 -6.25
CA SER A 106 0.97 -3.70 -4.89
C SER A 106 1.52 -4.91 -4.13
N VAL A 107 1.64 -6.09 -4.77
CA VAL A 107 2.29 -7.25 -4.13
C VAL A 107 3.73 -6.92 -3.76
N TRP A 108 4.49 -6.32 -4.67
CA TRP A 108 5.86 -5.94 -4.40
C TRP A 108 5.95 -4.91 -3.28
N HIS A 109 5.19 -3.83 -3.35
CA HIS A 109 5.14 -2.75 -2.35
C HIS A 109 4.76 -3.28 -0.96
N PHE A 110 3.64 -3.97 -0.85
CA PHE A 110 3.18 -4.50 0.43
C PHE A 110 4.09 -5.61 0.98
N SER A 111 4.87 -6.29 0.13
CA SER A 111 5.85 -7.26 0.61
C SER A 111 6.86 -6.64 1.58
N HIS A 112 7.12 -5.32 1.47
CA HIS A 112 8.07 -4.62 2.35
C HIS A 112 7.57 -4.52 3.80
N ASP A 113 6.25 -4.64 4.05
CA ASP A 113 5.70 -4.72 5.41
C ASP A 113 6.27 -5.90 6.22
N TRP A 114 6.75 -6.94 5.53
CA TRP A 114 7.32 -8.16 6.13
C TRP A 114 8.78 -8.41 5.75
N GLN A 115 9.52 -7.37 5.34
CA GLN A 115 10.89 -7.52 4.82
C GLN A 115 11.83 -8.28 5.77
N ALA A 116 11.72 -8.06 7.07
CA ALA A 116 12.58 -8.71 8.09
C ALA A 116 12.13 -10.12 8.49
N ARG A 117 11.03 -10.66 7.92
CA ARG A 117 10.37 -11.87 8.44
C ARG A 117 10.58 -13.13 7.58
N GLY A 118 11.52 -13.07 6.64
CA GLY A 118 11.85 -14.17 5.73
C GLY A 118 11.00 -14.18 4.45
N GLY A 119 11.64 -14.56 3.34
CA GLY A 119 11.09 -14.40 1.98
C GLY A 119 9.74 -15.11 1.77
N LEU A 120 9.60 -16.34 2.28
CA LEU A 120 8.36 -17.11 2.11
C LEU A 120 7.15 -16.43 2.81
N PHE A 121 7.31 -16.03 4.08
CA PHE A 121 6.24 -15.37 4.82
C PHE A 121 5.90 -14.01 4.20
N ARG A 122 6.91 -13.24 3.83
CA ARG A 122 6.77 -11.97 3.10
C ARG A 122 5.93 -12.14 1.83
N SER A 123 6.28 -13.10 0.97
CA SER A 123 5.56 -13.34 -0.28
C SER A 123 4.14 -13.86 -0.05
N ALA A 124 3.96 -14.76 0.91
CA ALA A 124 2.64 -15.30 1.25
C ALA A 124 1.68 -14.20 1.72
N MET A 125 2.13 -13.34 2.63
CA MET A 125 1.29 -12.25 3.16
C MET A 125 0.99 -11.20 2.10
N ALA A 126 1.96 -10.81 1.28
CA ALA A 126 1.75 -9.85 0.19
C ALA A 126 0.74 -10.37 -0.84
N LEU A 127 0.85 -11.64 -1.23
CA LEU A 127 -0.12 -12.28 -2.13
C LEU A 127 -1.49 -12.42 -1.48
N LEU A 128 -1.54 -12.76 -0.19
CA LEU A 128 -2.80 -12.89 0.55
C LEU A 128 -3.56 -11.56 0.59
N VAL A 129 -2.90 -10.45 0.91
CA VAL A 129 -3.59 -9.16 1.04
C VAL A 129 -4.06 -8.60 -0.29
N VAL A 130 -3.36 -8.90 -1.39
CA VAL A 130 -3.74 -8.41 -2.73
C VAL A 130 -4.74 -9.33 -3.40
N PHE A 131 -4.51 -10.64 -3.38
CA PHE A 131 -5.31 -11.61 -4.13
C PHE A 131 -6.25 -12.45 -3.27
N GLY A 132 -6.09 -12.47 -1.96
CA GLY A 132 -7.02 -13.16 -1.06
C GLY A 132 -8.46 -12.74 -1.26
N PRO A 133 -8.79 -11.42 -1.34
CA PRO A 133 -10.16 -10.98 -1.62
C PRO A 133 -10.75 -11.58 -2.91
N LEU A 134 -9.94 -11.73 -3.97
CA LEU A 134 -10.39 -12.35 -5.23
C LEU A 134 -10.73 -13.84 -5.05
N VAL A 135 -10.02 -14.54 -4.16
CA VAL A 135 -10.26 -15.97 -3.88
C VAL A 135 -11.52 -16.18 -3.06
N PHE A 136 -11.76 -15.36 -2.04
CA PHE A 136 -12.88 -15.54 -1.10
C PHE A 136 -14.17 -14.81 -1.53
N TRP A 137 -14.04 -13.72 -2.30
CA TRP A 137 -15.14 -12.87 -2.75
C TRP A 137 -15.11 -12.63 -4.27
N PRO A 138 -15.02 -13.69 -5.10
CA PRO A 138 -14.72 -13.54 -6.53
C PRO A 138 -15.72 -12.66 -7.28
N GLN A 139 -17.03 -12.79 -7.02
CA GLN A 139 -18.05 -12.02 -7.72
C GLN A 139 -17.93 -10.51 -7.44
N LEU A 140 -17.68 -10.13 -6.17
CA LEU A 140 -17.50 -8.73 -5.79
C LEU A 140 -16.23 -8.13 -6.39
N VAL A 141 -15.09 -8.85 -6.29
CA VAL A 141 -13.81 -8.37 -6.81
C VAL A 141 -13.81 -8.27 -8.32
N LEU A 142 -14.37 -9.25 -9.02
CA LEU A 142 -14.52 -9.18 -10.48
C LEU A 142 -15.45 -8.04 -10.89
N GLY A 143 -16.51 -7.76 -10.13
CA GLY A 143 -17.36 -6.59 -10.33
C GLY A 143 -16.60 -5.28 -10.18
N TYR A 144 -15.74 -5.15 -9.16
CA TYR A 144 -14.86 -3.97 -9.02
C TYR A 144 -13.85 -3.87 -10.16
N PHE A 145 -13.28 -4.99 -10.58
CA PHE A 145 -12.36 -4.99 -11.73
C PHE A 145 -13.07 -4.57 -13.01
N ASP A 146 -14.29 -5.01 -13.25
CA ASP A 146 -15.08 -4.58 -14.41
C ASP A 146 -15.32 -3.07 -14.40
N VAL A 147 -15.67 -2.49 -13.24
CA VAL A 147 -15.75 -1.03 -13.07
C VAL A 147 -14.43 -0.35 -13.42
N LEU A 148 -13.31 -0.86 -12.92
CA LEU A 148 -11.98 -0.28 -13.13
C LEU A 148 -11.46 -0.46 -14.56
N LEU A 149 -11.95 -1.48 -15.29
CA LEU A 149 -11.64 -1.78 -16.68
C LEU A 149 -12.65 -1.18 -17.66
N PHE A 150 -13.55 -0.32 -17.20
CA PHE A 150 -14.57 0.33 -18.06
C PHE A 150 -15.47 -0.67 -18.82
N GLY A 151 -15.81 -1.80 -18.19
CA GLY A 151 -16.61 -2.86 -18.82
C GLY A 151 -15.82 -3.79 -19.74
N GLN A 152 -14.48 -3.78 -19.68
CA GLN A 152 -13.60 -4.59 -20.53
C GLN A 152 -12.94 -5.74 -19.75
N LEU A 153 -13.65 -6.32 -18.77
CA LEU A 153 -13.12 -7.43 -17.96
C LEU A 153 -12.88 -8.67 -18.86
N PRO A 154 -11.65 -9.19 -18.93
CA PRO A 154 -11.38 -10.44 -19.63
C PRO A 154 -12.11 -11.62 -18.94
N THR A 155 -12.46 -12.64 -19.73
CA THR A 155 -13.07 -13.86 -19.17
C THR A 155 -12.10 -14.54 -18.21
N VAL A 156 -12.52 -14.70 -16.96
CA VAL A 156 -11.75 -15.41 -15.92
C VAL A 156 -12.28 -16.83 -15.79
N SER A 157 -11.42 -17.82 -15.99
CA SER A 157 -11.79 -19.22 -15.84
C SER A 157 -12.01 -19.54 -14.35
N PRO A 158 -13.18 -20.10 -13.96
CA PRO A 158 -13.40 -20.53 -12.59
C PRO A 158 -12.40 -21.57 -12.10
N ASP A 159 -11.93 -22.45 -12.97
CA ASP A 159 -10.97 -23.50 -12.61
C ASP A 159 -9.57 -22.91 -12.40
N ALA A 160 -9.16 -21.94 -13.23
CA ALA A 160 -7.93 -21.21 -12.99
C ALA A 160 -7.95 -20.47 -11.64
N LEU A 161 -9.09 -19.87 -11.26
CA LEU A 161 -9.24 -19.22 -9.97
C LEU A 161 -9.18 -20.19 -8.79
N LYS A 162 -9.79 -21.39 -8.91
CA LYS A 162 -9.70 -22.45 -7.90
C LYS A 162 -8.26 -22.94 -7.71
N ILE A 163 -7.55 -23.18 -8.83
CA ILE A 163 -6.13 -23.62 -8.80
C ILE A 163 -5.28 -22.54 -8.12
N PHE A 164 -5.46 -21.27 -8.53
CA PHE A 164 -4.74 -20.16 -7.92
C PHE A 164 -5.04 -20.04 -6.43
N GLY A 165 -6.29 -20.13 -6.02
CA GLY A 165 -6.71 -20.12 -4.62
C GLY A 165 -6.09 -21.27 -3.81
N GLY A 166 -6.05 -22.46 -4.36
CA GLY A 166 -5.40 -23.64 -3.75
C GLY A 166 -3.88 -23.42 -3.55
N LEU A 167 -3.21 -22.85 -4.55
CA LEU A 167 -1.77 -22.53 -4.46
C LEU A 167 -1.50 -21.44 -3.41
N LEU A 168 -2.33 -20.39 -3.38
CA LEU A 168 -2.22 -19.34 -2.38
C LEU A 168 -2.46 -19.86 -0.96
N ALA A 169 -3.47 -20.71 -0.78
CA ALA A 169 -3.76 -21.34 0.50
C ALA A 169 -2.58 -22.22 0.96
N ALA A 170 -2.04 -23.06 0.08
CA ALA A 170 -0.88 -23.91 0.37
C ALA A 170 0.35 -23.06 0.78
N LEU A 171 0.60 -21.97 0.07
CA LEU A 171 1.68 -21.04 0.39
C LEU A 171 1.50 -20.40 1.77
N CYS A 172 0.30 -19.94 2.11
CA CYS A 172 -0.02 -19.35 3.41
C CYS A 172 0.09 -20.38 4.54
N ILE A 173 -0.42 -21.59 4.35
CA ILE A 173 -0.31 -22.68 5.32
C ILE A 173 1.16 -23.04 5.58
N LEU A 174 1.97 -23.17 4.54
CA LEU A 174 3.39 -23.44 4.67
C LEU A 174 4.12 -22.31 5.40
N ALA A 175 3.86 -21.06 5.02
CA ALA A 175 4.47 -19.90 5.64
C ALA A 175 4.12 -19.76 7.13
N CYS A 176 2.85 -19.90 7.49
CA CYS A 176 2.37 -19.88 8.87
C CYS A 176 2.85 -21.12 9.67
N GLY A 177 2.88 -22.29 9.05
CA GLY A 177 3.40 -23.50 9.66
C GLY A 177 4.88 -23.39 10.07
N ILE A 178 5.71 -22.78 9.21
CA ILE A 178 7.11 -22.48 9.55
C ILE A 178 7.20 -21.51 10.73
N LYS A 179 6.34 -20.47 10.78
CA LYS A 179 6.30 -19.52 11.90
C LYS A 179 5.88 -20.19 13.21
N LEU A 180 4.91 -21.10 13.14
CA LEU A 180 4.47 -21.92 14.28
C LEU A 180 5.62 -22.82 14.80
N LEU A 181 6.29 -23.55 13.92
CA LEU A 181 7.43 -24.41 14.29
C LEU A 181 8.59 -23.62 14.90
N LYS A 182 8.84 -22.40 14.41
CA LYS A 182 9.86 -21.48 14.95
C LYS A 182 9.40 -20.70 16.19
N ARG A 183 8.19 -20.93 16.67
CA ARG A 183 7.56 -20.22 17.80
C ARG A 183 7.55 -18.70 17.63
N GLN A 184 7.42 -18.22 16.39
CA GLN A 184 7.33 -16.80 16.04
C GLN A 184 5.86 -16.34 16.12
N TRP A 185 5.33 -16.28 17.35
CA TRP A 185 3.90 -16.07 17.62
C TRP A 185 3.34 -14.75 17.07
N HIS A 186 4.13 -13.68 17.08
CA HIS A 186 3.69 -12.38 16.52
C HIS A 186 3.42 -12.48 15.02
N ASP A 187 4.31 -13.12 14.26
CA ASP A 187 4.15 -13.31 12.82
C ASP A 187 2.96 -14.23 12.52
N LEU A 188 2.82 -15.30 13.30
CA LEU A 188 1.71 -16.23 13.18
C LEU A 188 0.37 -15.53 13.44
N LEU A 189 0.27 -14.77 14.53
CA LEU A 189 -0.94 -14.02 14.88
C LEU A 189 -1.32 -13.04 13.77
N GLU A 190 -0.36 -12.30 13.24
CA GLU A 190 -0.60 -11.37 12.13
C GLU A 190 -1.11 -12.10 10.87
N GLY A 191 -0.48 -13.22 10.50
CA GLY A 191 -0.93 -14.02 9.36
C GLY A 191 -2.37 -14.55 9.56
N VAL A 192 -2.70 -15.02 10.78
CA VAL A 192 -4.06 -15.47 11.12
C VAL A 192 -5.06 -14.31 11.07
N LEU A 193 -4.72 -13.13 11.59
CA LEU A 193 -5.61 -11.96 11.55
C LEU A 193 -5.84 -11.48 10.12
N LEU A 194 -4.81 -11.48 9.27
CA LEU A 194 -4.97 -11.13 7.85
C LEU A 194 -5.87 -12.12 7.13
N LEU A 195 -5.68 -13.42 7.35
CA LEU A 195 -6.53 -14.46 6.77
C LEU A 195 -7.98 -14.31 7.27
N ALA A 196 -8.19 -14.11 8.56
CA ALA A 196 -9.51 -13.85 9.11
C ALA A 196 -10.14 -12.60 8.49
N GLY A 197 -9.37 -11.53 8.31
CA GLY A 197 -9.81 -10.30 7.66
C GLY A 197 -10.30 -10.54 6.23
N VAL A 198 -9.52 -11.25 5.42
CA VAL A 198 -9.88 -11.58 4.03
C VAL A 198 -11.15 -12.44 3.93
N VAL A 199 -11.35 -13.35 4.87
CA VAL A 199 -12.50 -14.27 4.87
C VAL A 199 -13.77 -13.59 5.38
N LEU A 200 -13.64 -12.76 6.42
CA LEU A 200 -14.80 -12.24 7.15
C LEU A 200 -15.34 -10.92 6.60
N TYR A 201 -14.49 -10.13 5.93
CA TYR A 201 -14.88 -8.79 5.48
C TYR A 201 -14.94 -8.70 3.96
N GLU A 202 -15.91 -7.92 3.47
CA GLU A 202 -15.99 -7.55 2.06
C GLU A 202 -14.69 -6.90 1.59
N PRO A 203 -14.32 -7.06 0.30
CA PRO A 203 -13.03 -6.62 -0.24
C PRO A 203 -12.65 -5.17 0.06
N LEU A 204 -13.58 -4.22 -0.07
CA LEU A 204 -13.29 -2.80 0.19
C LEU A 204 -13.09 -2.51 1.68
N ILE A 205 -13.84 -3.18 2.56
CA ILE A 205 -13.67 -3.07 4.02
C ILE A 205 -12.32 -3.67 4.42
N PHE A 206 -11.98 -4.85 3.90
CA PHE A 206 -10.67 -5.45 4.14
C PHE A 206 -9.54 -4.57 3.65
N PHE A 207 -9.70 -3.95 2.47
CA PHE A 207 -8.72 -2.99 1.95
C PHE A 207 -8.53 -1.81 2.93
N VAL A 208 -9.59 -1.23 3.48
CA VAL A 208 -9.49 -0.17 4.50
C VAL A 208 -8.75 -0.67 5.74
N ILE A 209 -9.10 -1.85 6.26
CA ILE A 209 -8.45 -2.43 7.46
C ILE A 209 -6.96 -2.64 7.22
N TYR A 210 -6.59 -3.24 6.10
CA TYR A 210 -5.18 -3.51 5.80
C TYR A 210 -4.43 -2.25 5.38
N PHE A 211 -4.88 -1.59 4.31
CA PHE A 211 -4.16 -0.48 3.70
C PHE A 211 -4.10 0.75 4.61
N CYS A 212 -5.24 1.17 5.15
CA CYS A 212 -5.29 2.36 6.01
C CYS A 212 -4.87 2.04 7.45
N GLY A 213 -5.28 0.89 7.99
CA GLY A 213 -5.05 0.52 9.39
C GLY A 213 -3.67 -0.08 9.66
N LEU A 214 -3.18 -0.97 8.79
CA LEU A 214 -1.91 -1.65 9.02
C LEU A 214 -0.76 -1.01 8.25
N HIS A 215 -0.85 -1.00 6.91
CA HIS A 215 0.21 -0.54 6.01
C HIS A 215 0.53 0.95 6.21
N SER A 216 -0.46 1.84 6.11
CA SER A 216 -0.23 3.28 6.22
C SER A 216 0.25 3.68 7.62
N VAL A 217 -0.25 3.04 8.68
CA VAL A 217 0.21 3.30 10.06
C VAL A 217 1.67 2.89 10.24
N ARG A 218 2.08 1.74 9.71
CA ARG A 218 3.50 1.31 9.72
C ARG A 218 4.38 2.27 8.94
N SER A 219 3.96 2.64 7.74
CA SER A 219 4.69 3.57 6.90
C SER A 219 4.87 4.93 7.57
N LEU A 220 3.80 5.51 8.13
CA LEU A 220 3.86 6.78 8.86
C LEU A 220 4.75 6.71 10.12
N ALA A 221 4.71 5.59 10.85
CA ALA A 221 5.60 5.38 12.00
C ALA A 221 7.08 5.34 11.57
N GLN A 222 7.40 4.64 10.49
CA GLN A 222 8.76 4.59 9.92
C GLN A 222 9.20 5.96 9.38
N LEU A 223 8.33 6.68 8.68
CA LEU A 223 8.58 8.02 8.18
C LEU A 223 8.86 9.01 9.30
N ARG A 224 8.10 8.95 10.40
CA ARG A 224 8.33 9.79 11.57
C ARG A 224 9.74 9.59 12.15
N VAL A 225 10.19 8.34 12.24
CA VAL A 225 11.56 8.02 12.70
C VAL A 225 12.58 8.51 11.67
N ARG A 226 12.32 8.25 10.39
CA ARG A 226 13.23 8.61 9.28
C ARG A 226 13.38 10.12 9.13
N LEU A 227 12.30 10.90 9.11
CA LEU A 227 12.34 12.34 8.89
C LEU A 227 12.74 13.11 10.16
N GLY A 228 12.48 12.56 11.32
CA GLY A 228 12.58 13.28 12.59
C GLY A 228 11.44 14.29 12.73
N GLY A 229 11.26 14.79 13.91
CA GLY A 229 10.16 15.72 14.23
C GLY A 229 9.02 15.02 14.95
N ALA A 230 8.21 15.82 15.62
CA ALA A 230 7.07 15.35 16.39
C ALA A 230 5.87 16.30 16.19
N GLY A 231 4.67 15.75 16.35
CA GLY A 231 3.45 16.54 16.33
C GLY A 231 3.20 17.26 15.02
N ILE A 232 2.82 18.53 15.12
CA ILE A 232 2.38 19.34 13.98
C ILE A 232 3.48 19.57 12.92
N SER A 233 4.74 19.67 13.32
CA SER A 233 5.85 19.92 12.39
C SER A 233 6.09 18.73 11.45
N PHE A 234 5.83 17.51 11.90
CA PHE A 234 5.84 16.33 11.04
C PHE A 234 4.67 16.36 10.06
N LEU A 235 3.44 16.61 10.56
CA LEU A 235 2.24 16.62 9.73
C LEU A 235 2.28 17.70 8.63
N LEU A 236 2.82 18.86 8.93
CA LEU A 236 2.96 19.96 7.95
C LEU A 236 3.82 19.59 6.74
N GLN A 237 4.76 18.66 6.87
CA GLN A 237 5.60 18.21 5.75
C GLN A 237 4.80 17.46 4.68
N GLY A 238 3.74 16.75 5.06
CA GLY A 238 2.85 16.03 4.15
C GLY A 238 1.60 16.84 3.73
N LEU A 239 1.30 17.96 4.40
CA LEU A 239 0.04 18.66 4.23
C LEU A 239 -0.16 19.19 2.79
N LEU A 240 0.81 19.95 2.27
CA LEU A 240 0.71 20.54 0.93
C LEU A 240 0.60 19.48 -0.16
N PRO A 241 1.45 18.42 -0.21
CA PRO A 241 1.28 17.34 -1.17
C PRO A 241 -0.07 16.62 -1.04
N SER A 242 -0.59 16.40 0.18
CA SER A 242 -1.91 15.81 0.38
C SER A 242 -3.03 16.68 -0.22
N VAL A 243 -3.01 17.99 0.06
CA VAL A 243 -4.00 18.94 -0.49
C VAL A 243 -3.95 18.97 -2.01
N LEU A 244 -2.76 18.97 -2.61
CA LEU A 244 -2.60 18.90 -4.06
C LEU A 244 -3.15 17.58 -4.63
N THR A 245 -2.90 16.46 -3.95
CA THR A 245 -3.44 15.14 -4.35
C THR A 245 -4.97 15.13 -4.29
N TYR A 246 -5.59 15.73 -3.26
CA TYR A 246 -7.06 15.84 -3.21
C TYR A 246 -7.61 16.69 -4.35
N GLY A 247 -6.94 17.81 -4.68
CA GLY A 247 -7.32 18.66 -5.82
C GLY A 247 -7.23 17.91 -7.14
N LEU A 248 -6.16 17.15 -7.36
CA LEU A 248 -6.00 16.31 -8.55
C LEU A 248 -7.03 15.17 -8.60
N GLY A 249 -7.30 14.52 -7.47
CA GLY A 249 -8.34 13.50 -7.35
C GLY A 249 -9.74 14.04 -7.67
N MET A 250 -10.07 15.21 -7.17
CA MET A 250 -11.32 15.90 -7.50
C MET A 250 -11.40 16.23 -9.00
N GLY A 251 -10.31 16.75 -9.59
CA GLY A 251 -10.24 16.98 -11.03
C GLY A 251 -10.43 15.69 -11.83
N ALA A 252 -9.76 14.61 -11.43
CA ALA A 252 -9.91 13.29 -12.07
C ALA A 252 -11.34 12.75 -11.96
N TYR A 253 -12.04 12.98 -10.84
CA TYR A 253 -13.43 12.58 -10.67
C TYR A 253 -14.37 13.15 -11.74
N PHE A 254 -14.17 14.41 -12.13
CA PHE A 254 -14.96 15.04 -13.19
C PHE A 254 -14.53 14.64 -14.62
N LEU A 255 -13.30 14.14 -14.77
CA LEU A 255 -12.76 13.74 -16.07
C LEU A 255 -13.00 12.26 -16.38
N LEU A 256 -13.10 11.41 -15.36
CA LEU A 256 -13.29 9.98 -15.53
C LEU A 256 -14.76 9.66 -15.87
N PRO A 257 -15.01 8.84 -16.90
CA PRO A 257 -16.37 8.40 -17.21
C PRO A 257 -16.92 7.59 -16.03
N ALA A 258 -18.10 7.92 -15.56
CA ALA A 258 -18.79 7.22 -14.49
C ALA A 258 -20.29 7.16 -14.78
N VAL A 259 -20.92 6.04 -14.40
CA VAL A 259 -22.38 5.85 -14.52
C VAL A 259 -23.07 6.46 -13.30
N ASP A 260 -22.42 6.39 -12.16
CA ASP A 260 -22.89 6.89 -10.87
C ASP A 260 -21.70 7.37 -9.99
N SER A 261 -22.00 7.95 -8.84
CA SER A 261 -21.02 8.50 -7.91
C SER A 261 -20.07 7.43 -7.37
N ASP A 262 -20.52 6.22 -7.11
CA ASP A 262 -19.74 5.15 -6.52
C ASP A 262 -18.73 4.60 -7.53
N THR A 263 -19.17 4.40 -8.77
CA THR A 263 -18.29 4.03 -9.90
C THR A 263 -17.19 5.08 -10.10
N GLY A 264 -17.56 6.38 -10.08
CA GLY A 264 -16.60 7.48 -10.20
C GLY A 264 -15.58 7.50 -9.07
N ALA A 265 -16.04 7.33 -7.83
CA ALA A 265 -15.20 7.30 -6.65
C ALA A 265 -14.22 6.10 -6.66
N LEU A 266 -14.70 4.89 -7.00
CA LEU A 266 -13.84 3.70 -7.12
C LEU A 266 -12.73 3.92 -8.15
N ARG A 267 -13.07 4.46 -9.33
CA ARG A 267 -12.08 4.77 -10.37
C ARG A 267 -11.04 5.78 -9.91
N VAL A 268 -11.48 6.89 -9.31
CA VAL A 268 -10.55 7.92 -8.80
C VAL A 268 -9.62 7.34 -7.74
N ILE A 269 -10.14 6.54 -6.81
CA ILE A 269 -9.31 5.95 -5.75
C ILE A 269 -8.28 5.01 -6.35
N PHE A 270 -8.69 3.97 -7.07
CA PHE A 270 -7.76 2.91 -7.49
C PHE A 270 -6.83 3.34 -8.63
N ILE A 271 -7.33 4.10 -9.63
CA ILE A 271 -6.50 4.64 -10.70
C ILE A 271 -5.56 5.73 -10.13
N GLY A 272 -6.05 6.55 -9.20
CA GLY A 272 -5.24 7.54 -8.50
C GLY A 272 -4.15 6.90 -7.62
N LEU A 273 -4.48 5.85 -6.87
CA LEU A 273 -3.49 5.09 -6.11
C LEU A 273 -2.43 4.50 -7.04
N PHE A 274 -2.80 3.88 -8.15
CA PHE A 274 -1.83 3.38 -9.13
C PHE A 274 -0.92 4.50 -9.65
N ALA A 275 -1.51 5.63 -10.06
CA ALA A 275 -0.76 6.76 -10.59
C ALA A 275 0.28 7.30 -9.59
N LEU A 276 -0.04 7.32 -8.29
CA LEU A 276 0.86 7.76 -7.23
C LEU A 276 1.85 6.67 -6.78
N THR A 277 1.45 5.40 -6.84
CA THR A 277 2.30 4.27 -6.44
C THR A 277 3.54 4.15 -7.31
N VAL A 278 3.44 4.41 -8.62
CA VAL A 278 4.59 4.27 -9.54
C VAL A 278 5.74 5.21 -9.17
N PRO A 279 5.57 6.55 -9.08
CA PRO A 279 6.66 7.44 -8.68
C PRO A 279 7.15 7.19 -7.24
N HIS A 280 6.25 6.86 -6.32
CA HIS A 280 6.58 6.52 -4.93
C HIS A 280 7.53 5.30 -4.87
N LEU A 281 7.19 4.22 -5.52
CA LEU A 281 8.04 3.00 -5.55
C LEU A 281 9.38 3.23 -6.25
N LEU A 282 9.40 4.03 -7.32
CA LEU A 282 10.65 4.38 -7.98
C LEU A 282 11.56 5.20 -7.07
N LEU A 283 11.00 6.13 -6.28
CA LEU A 283 11.76 6.89 -5.30
C LEU A 283 12.36 5.98 -4.22
N ASP A 284 11.56 5.10 -3.62
CA ASP A 284 12.04 4.19 -2.58
C ASP A 284 13.13 3.25 -3.10
N THR A 285 12.93 2.68 -4.29
CA THR A 285 13.93 1.83 -4.95
C THR A 285 15.23 2.60 -5.22
N TRP A 286 15.14 3.83 -5.72
CA TRP A 286 16.29 4.67 -5.98
C TRP A 286 17.10 4.95 -4.71
N ILE A 287 16.42 5.27 -3.62
CA ILE A 287 17.06 5.52 -2.32
C ILE A 287 17.75 4.27 -1.80
N ASP A 288 17.13 3.10 -1.93
CA ASP A 288 17.74 1.83 -1.51
C ASP A 288 19.01 1.52 -2.31
N VAL A 289 19.00 1.76 -3.63
CA VAL A 289 20.20 1.62 -4.47
C VAL A 289 21.31 2.58 -4.06
N LEU A 290 20.99 3.85 -3.78
CA LEU A 290 21.98 4.83 -3.33
C LEU A 290 22.59 4.44 -1.98
N ARG A 291 21.80 3.98 -1.04
CA ARG A 291 22.29 3.50 0.27
C ARG A 291 23.17 2.27 0.14
N ALA A 292 22.78 1.31 -0.69
CA ALA A 292 23.57 0.11 -0.95
C ALA A 292 24.92 0.44 -1.61
N SER A 293 24.97 1.43 -2.51
CA SER A 293 26.21 1.89 -3.15
C SER A 293 27.13 2.64 -2.19
N SER A 294 26.56 3.48 -1.31
CA SER A 294 27.31 4.22 -0.28
C SER A 294 27.87 3.30 0.79
N GLY A 295 27.14 2.27 1.22
CA GLY A 295 27.61 1.26 2.16
C GLY A 295 28.76 0.42 1.62
N ARG A 296 28.75 0.10 0.33
CA ARG A 296 29.87 -0.58 -0.34
C ARG A 296 31.13 0.28 -0.39
N LYS A 297 31.01 1.56 -0.74
CA LYS A 297 32.17 2.49 -0.72
C LYS A 297 32.82 2.58 0.66
N CYS A 298 32.02 2.70 1.72
CA CYS A 298 32.57 2.75 3.08
C CYS A 298 33.27 1.45 3.50
N SER A 299 32.84 0.29 3.02
CA SER A 299 33.50 -1.00 3.23
C SER A 299 34.82 -1.09 2.46
N ASP A 300 34.83 -0.66 1.21
CA ASP A 300 36.03 -0.69 0.35
C ASP A 300 37.10 0.29 0.84
N ASP A 301 36.70 1.49 1.28
CA ASP A 301 37.62 2.48 1.86
C ASP A 301 38.22 1.98 3.19
N MET A 302 37.45 1.26 4.01
CA MET A 302 37.90 0.69 5.27
C MET A 302 38.89 -0.46 5.03
N VAL A 303 38.69 -1.30 4.02
CA VAL A 303 39.59 -2.39 3.63
C VAL A 303 40.90 -1.80 3.05
N ALA A 304 40.81 -0.74 2.24
CA ALA A 304 41.99 -0.06 1.69
C ALA A 304 42.83 0.61 2.77
N THR A 305 42.24 1.11 3.86
CA THR A 305 42.93 1.76 4.97
C THR A 305 43.62 0.76 5.91
N ILE A 306 43.17 -0.50 5.95
CA ILE A 306 43.76 -1.57 6.78
C ILE A 306 44.91 -2.29 6.05
N SER A 307 45.02 -2.09 4.71
CA SER A 307 46.05 -2.72 3.88
C SER A 307 47.28 -1.84 3.62
N VAL A 308 47.44 -0.73 4.32
CA VAL A 308 48.63 0.13 4.38
C VAL A 308 49.25 0.06 5.77
#